data_eac25bdf2bc3a25e2c8b258e1f4b06f5
#
_entry.id   eac25bdf2bc3a25e2c8b258e1f4b06f5
#
_cell.length_a   1.000
_cell.length_b   1.000
_cell.length_c   1.000
_cell.angle_alpha   90.00
_cell.angle_beta   90.00
_cell.angle_gamma   90.00
#
_symmetry.space_group_name_H-M   'P 1'
#
loop_
_entity.id
_entity.type
_entity.pdbx_description
1 polymer ?
#
loop_
_entity_poly.entity_id
_entity_poly.type
_entity_poly.pdbx_seq_one_letter_code
_entity_poly.pdbx_strand_id
1 'polypeptide(L)'
;MSKSSESTAQVREHFRRKAFSFDHLYDEEHALQRLLRPGLFNRRELAVSIAREYEEPSVLDVGGGSARVGEHMLEAGASRYVDVDLSDTMLELAKQRLQRFEDRVELVQADFLSAPMAGPFDIVLALGYFDYIEDAPAHIRRISELCGGTAVASFPRWTWTKGPIRKVRYEVINRCPIFDYTESQLRELFSDFVRVEIQPGRSGFLLRADRAA
;
A
#
# COMPACT_ATOMS: atom_id res chain seq x y z
N MET A 1 -26.39 1.57 -8.12
CA MET A 1 -24.93 1.60 -7.83
C MET A 1 -24.71 0.82 -6.56
N SER A 2 -23.74 -0.11 -6.53
CA SER A 2 -23.44 -0.91 -5.33
C SER A 2 -22.75 -0.02 -4.29
N LYS A 3 -22.90 -0.30 -2.99
CA LYS A 3 -22.20 0.41 -1.90
C LYS A 3 -20.68 0.47 -2.14
N SER A 4 -20.10 -0.59 -2.70
CA SER A 4 -18.68 -0.67 -3.06
C SER A 4 -18.27 0.39 -4.09
N SER A 5 -19.10 0.69 -5.10
CA SER A 5 -18.77 1.70 -6.11
C SER A 5 -18.83 3.13 -5.57
N GLU A 6 -19.68 3.41 -4.58
CA GLU A 6 -19.73 4.72 -3.91
C GLU A 6 -18.51 4.92 -3.01
N SER A 7 -18.11 3.89 -2.28
CA SER A 7 -16.90 3.90 -1.42
C SER A 7 -15.64 4.17 -2.26
N THR A 8 -15.46 3.47 -3.36
CA THR A 8 -14.33 3.66 -4.29
C THR A 8 -14.28 5.08 -4.87
N ALA A 9 -15.44 5.65 -5.25
CA ALA A 9 -15.51 7.02 -5.76
C ALA A 9 -15.12 8.06 -4.69
N GLN A 10 -15.54 7.86 -3.44
CA GLN A 10 -15.19 8.73 -2.31
C GLN A 10 -13.70 8.69 -2.00
N VAL A 11 -13.09 7.50 -2.01
CA VAL A 11 -11.65 7.30 -1.82
C VAL A 11 -10.85 8.02 -2.92
N ARG A 12 -11.23 7.82 -4.20
CA ARG A 12 -10.58 8.50 -5.33
C ARG A 12 -10.63 10.03 -5.20
N GLU A 13 -11.79 10.60 -4.88
CA GLU A 13 -11.95 12.06 -4.73
C GLU A 13 -11.16 12.59 -3.54
N HIS A 14 -11.07 11.82 -2.43
CA HIS A 14 -10.27 12.19 -1.27
C HIS A 14 -8.78 12.32 -1.64
N PHE A 15 -8.22 11.34 -2.36
CA PHE A 15 -6.82 11.37 -2.78
C PHE A 15 -6.56 12.44 -3.84
N ARG A 16 -7.47 12.67 -4.78
CA ARG A 16 -7.36 13.75 -5.76
C ARG A 16 -7.23 15.12 -5.10
N ARG A 17 -8.03 15.41 -4.06
CA ARG A 17 -7.98 16.69 -3.33
C ARG A 17 -6.74 16.86 -2.48
N LYS A 18 -6.17 15.77 -1.97
CA LYS A 18 -5.08 15.79 -1.00
C LYS A 18 -3.75 15.31 -1.52
N ALA A 19 -3.62 15.00 -2.83
CA ALA A 19 -2.41 14.45 -3.42
C ALA A 19 -1.14 15.22 -3.03
N PHE A 20 -1.10 16.52 -3.23
CA PHE A 20 0.04 17.36 -2.87
C PHE A 20 0.32 17.39 -1.37
N SER A 21 -0.71 17.43 -0.52
CA SER A 21 -0.53 17.41 0.94
C SER A 21 -0.03 16.06 1.42
N PHE A 22 -0.45 14.96 0.79
CA PHE A 22 0.05 13.62 1.11
C PHE A 22 1.49 13.45 0.65
N ASP A 23 1.85 13.95 -0.51
CA ASP A 23 3.20 13.85 -1.02
C ASP A 23 4.19 14.59 -0.12
N HIS A 24 3.91 15.82 0.29
CA HIS A 24 4.73 16.57 1.25
C HIS A 24 4.84 15.94 2.65
N LEU A 25 3.90 15.06 3.04
CA LEU A 25 3.99 14.35 4.32
C LEU A 25 5.16 13.35 4.39
N TYR A 26 5.71 13.00 3.25
CA TYR A 26 6.83 12.05 3.11
C TYR A 26 8.18 12.76 2.86
N ASP A 27 8.23 14.10 2.78
CA ASP A 27 9.49 14.80 2.59
C ASP A 27 10.47 14.52 3.74
N GLU A 28 11.61 13.95 3.40
CA GLU A 28 12.59 13.38 4.33
C GLU A 28 13.41 14.43 5.10
N GLU A 29 13.33 15.69 4.72
CA GLU A 29 14.20 16.75 5.26
C GLU A 29 13.95 17.09 6.73
N HIS A 30 12.90 16.54 7.34
CA HIS A 30 12.60 16.81 8.73
C HIS A 30 12.81 15.57 9.63
N ALA A 31 13.93 15.52 10.34
CA ALA A 31 14.20 14.54 11.42
C ALA A 31 13.01 14.43 12.41
N LEU A 32 12.25 15.51 12.58
CA LEU A 32 11.04 15.57 13.37
C LEU A 32 9.92 14.68 12.81
N GLN A 33 9.80 14.53 11.49
CA GLN A 33 8.79 13.66 10.88
C GLN A 33 9.08 12.17 11.10
N ARG A 34 10.35 11.78 11.09
CA ARG A 34 10.79 10.43 11.48
C ARG A 34 10.33 10.07 12.89
N LEU A 35 10.50 10.99 13.84
CA LEU A 35 10.09 10.80 15.23
C LEU A 35 8.55 10.76 15.39
N LEU A 36 7.83 11.60 14.64
CA LEU A 36 6.37 11.71 14.74
C LEU A 36 5.61 10.61 13.98
N ARG A 37 6.21 10.03 12.91
CA ARG A 37 5.59 9.05 12.01
C ARG A 37 6.48 7.83 11.72
N PRO A 38 6.98 7.12 12.73
CA PRO A 38 7.88 5.98 12.53
C PRO A 38 7.28 4.88 11.66
N GLY A 39 5.95 4.73 11.65
CA GLY A 39 5.27 3.72 10.85
C GLY A 39 5.46 3.85 9.33
N LEU A 40 5.66 5.06 8.81
CA LEU A 40 5.90 5.26 7.36
C LEU A 40 7.31 4.79 6.98
N PHE A 41 8.29 5.10 7.81
CA PHE A 41 9.68 4.69 7.59
C PHE A 41 9.85 3.18 7.72
N ASN A 42 9.23 2.56 8.73
CA ASN A 42 9.27 1.12 8.91
C ASN A 42 8.69 0.35 7.70
N ARG A 43 7.61 0.87 7.08
CA ARG A 43 7.01 0.28 5.87
C ARG A 43 8.01 0.27 4.70
N ARG A 44 8.65 1.42 4.44
CA ARG A 44 9.65 1.55 3.40
C ARG A 44 10.88 0.68 3.68
N GLU A 45 11.42 0.74 4.89
CA GLU A 45 12.59 -0.04 5.28
C GLU A 45 12.34 -1.55 5.11
N LEU A 46 11.17 -2.04 5.52
CA LEU A 46 10.82 -3.45 5.31
C LEU A 46 10.73 -3.79 3.81
N ALA A 47 10.02 -2.99 3.02
CA ALA A 47 9.88 -3.24 1.58
C ALA A 47 11.26 -3.30 0.89
N VAL A 48 12.13 -2.33 1.16
CA VAL A 48 13.48 -2.27 0.59
C VAL A 48 14.37 -3.42 1.08
N SER A 49 14.24 -3.84 2.36
CA SER A 49 15.00 -4.98 2.87
C SER A 49 14.61 -6.28 2.16
N ILE A 50 13.31 -6.45 1.89
CA ILE A 50 12.79 -7.61 1.13
C ILE A 50 13.26 -7.56 -0.33
N ALA A 51 13.26 -6.38 -0.98
CA ALA A 51 13.75 -6.27 -2.36
C ALA A 51 15.20 -6.78 -2.51
N ARG A 52 16.03 -6.56 -1.50
CA ARG A 52 17.43 -7.02 -1.47
C ARG A 52 17.60 -8.53 -1.24
N GLU A 53 16.54 -9.24 -0.89
CA GLU A 53 16.54 -10.71 -0.78
C GLU A 53 16.38 -11.38 -2.16
N TYR A 54 16.01 -10.61 -3.20
CA TYR A 54 15.80 -11.05 -4.56
C TYR A 54 16.85 -10.50 -5.51
N GLU A 55 17.10 -11.21 -6.59
CA GLU A 55 17.89 -10.73 -7.72
C GLU A 55 16.93 -10.13 -8.76
N GLU A 56 17.03 -8.82 -8.98
CA GLU A 56 16.23 -8.07 -9.96
C GLU A 56 14.68 -8.30 -9.86
N PRO A 57 14.05 -8.14 -8.69
CA PRO A 57 12.65 -8.52 -8.53
C PRO A 57 11.68 -7.70 -9.37
N SER A 58 10.60 -8.36 -9.80
CA SER A 58 9.41 -7.70 -10.31
C SER A 58 8.50 -7.28 -9.13
N VAL A 59 8.02 -6.04 -9.14
CA VAL A 59 7.26 -5.46 -8.03
C VAL A 59 5.90 -4.96 -8.52
N LEU A 60 4.83 -5.35 -7.84
CA LEU A 60 3.49 -4.74 -7.96
C LEU A 60 3.21 -3.92 -6.70
N ASP A 61 2.88 -2.64 -6.87
CA ASP A 61 2.46 -1.75 -5.78
C ASP A 61 0.98 -1.42 -5.91
N VAL A 62 0.18 -1.91 -4.97
CA VAL A 62 -1.28 -1.73 -4.95
C VAL A 62 -1.63 -0.48 -4.15
N GLY A 63 -2.10 0.55 -4.85
CA GLY A 63 -2.31 1.87 -4.28
C GLY A 63 -0.99 2.56 -3.94
N GLY A 64 0.00 2.47 -4.84
CA GLY A 64 1.34 3.03 -4.64
C GLY A 64 1.38 4.55 -4.58
N GLY A 65 0.31 5.20 -5.03
CA GLY A 65 0.14 6.64 -4.95
C GLY A 65 1.19 7.39 -5.76
N SER A 66 1.98 8.27 -5.11
CA SER A 66 3.08 9.00 -5.76
C SER A 66 4.38 8.18 -5.89
N ALA A 67 4.32 6.86 -5.72
CA ALA A 67 5.40 5.88 -5.88
C ALA A 67 6.68 6.16 -5.06
N ARG A 68 6.55 6.74 -3.85
CA ARG A 68 7.72 7.01 -3.00
C ARG A 68 8.44 5.73 -2.55
N VAL A 69 7.69 4.66 -2.27
CA VAL A 69 8.29 3.36 -1.97
C VAL A 69 8.82 2.73 -3.26
N GLY A 70 8.09 2.88 -4.37
CA GLY A 70 8.49 2.40 -5.70
C GLY A 70 9.85 2.92 -6.14
N GLU A 71 10.13 4.21 -5.92
CA GLU A 71 11.45 4.79 -6.20
C GLU A 71 12.57 4.02 -5.50
N HIS A 72 12.40 3.73 -4.20
CA HIS A 72 13.39 2.98 -3.44
C HIS A 72 13.46 1.49 -3.82
N MET A 73 12.35 0.90 -4.28
CA MET A 73 12.38 -0.46 -4.83
C MET A 73 13.21 -0.54 -6.11
N LEU A 74 13.07 0.44 -7.00
CA LEU A 74 13.86 0.56 -8.24
C LEU A 74 15.35 0.86 -7.95
N GLU A 75 15.64 1.70 -6.96
CA GLU A 75 17.00 1.94 -6.46
C GLU A 75 17.62 0.68 -5.84
N ALA A 76 16.81 -0.17 -5.22
CA ALA A 76 17.24 -1.44 -4.64
C ALA A 76 17.43 -2.56 -5.69
N GLY A 77 17.18 -2.30 -6.98
CA GLY A 77 17.44 -3.22 -8.07
C GLY A 77 16.22 -3.89 -8.67
N ALA A 78 14.99 -3.43 -8.37
CA ALA A 78 13.81 -4.00 -9.04
C ALA A 78 13.92 -3.83 -10.56
N SER A 79 13.73 -4.93 -11.31
CA SER A 79 13.77 -4.94 -12.78
C SER A 79 12.50 -4.42 -13.42
N ARG A 80 11.37 -4.56 -12.73
CA ARG A 80 10.05 -4.07 -13.14
C ARG A 80 9.28 -3.57 -11.93
N TYR A 81 8.63 -2.42 -12.08
CA TYR A 81 7.74 -1.84 -11.08
C TYR A 81 6.41 -1.47 -11.73
N VAL A 82 5.33 -2.01 -11.22
CA VAL A 82 3.96 -1.71 -11.66
C VAL A 82 3.20 -1.07 -10.50
N ASP A 83 2.72 0.15 -10.70
CA ASP A 83 1.84 0.84 -9.74
C ASP A 83 0.41 0.84 -10.27
N VAL A 84 -0.53 0.34 -9.48
CA VAL A 84 -1.96 0.44 -9.76
C VAL A 84 -2.64 1.33 -8.75
N ASP A 85 -3.12 2.50 -9.19
CA ASP A 85 -3.81 3.47 -8.35
C ASP A 85 -5.07 4.02 -9.03
N LEU A 86 -6.07 4.40 -8.24
CA LEU A 86 -7.32 5.01 -8.73
C LEU A 86 -7.14 6.49 -9.09
N SER A 87 -6.15 7.16 -8.53
CA SER A 87 -5.95 8.60 -8.62
C SER A 87 -5.01 8.96 -9.76
N ASP A 88 -5.56 9.61 -10.78
CA ASP A 88 -4.80 10.23 -11.89
C ASP A 88 -3.71 11.20 -11.39
N THR A 89 -4.06 12.01 -10.41
CA THR A 89 -3.14 13.00 -9.82
C THR A 89 -1.96 12.33 -9.10
N MET A 90 -2.20 11.20 -8.42
CA MET A 90 -1.13 10.44 -7.76
C MET A 90 -0.21 9.80 -8.79
N LEU A 91 -0.76 9.21 -9.86
CA LEU A 91 0.03 8.61 -10.92
C LEU A 91 0.85 9.64 -11.72
N GLU A 92 0.35 10.87 -11.85
CA GLU A 92 1.15 11.96 -12.47
C GLU A 92 2.36 12.32 -11.59
N LEU A 93 2.19 12.39 -10.26
CA LEU A 93 3.32 12.56 -9.33
C LEU A 93 4.29 11.37 -9.37
N ALA A 94 3.76 10.14 -9.47
CA ALA A 94 4.57 8.94 -9.63
C ALA A 94 5.40 8.99 -10.92
N LYS A 95 4.80 9.39 -12.04
CA LYS A 95 5.48 9.55 -13.33
C LYS A 95 6.64 10.54 -13.24
N GLN A 96 6.43 11.70 -12.63
CA GLN A 96 7.50 12.70 -12.44
C GLN A 96 8.62 12.16 -11.57
N ARG A 97 8.29 11.48 -10.46
CA ARG A 97 9.27 10.89 -9.53
C ARG A 97 10.10 9.79 -10.17
N LEU A 98 9.45 8.91 -10.94
CA LEU A 98 10.08 7.73 -11.52
C LEU A 98 10.66 7.96 -12.91
N GLN A 99 10.71 9.20 -13.41
CA GLN A 99 11.17 9.54 -14.76
C GLN A 99 12.53 8.90 -15.12
N ARG A 100 13.46 8.85 -14.17
CA ARG A 100 14.79 8.23 -14.35
C ARG A 100 14.78 6.71 -14.53
N PHE A 101 13.62 6.07 -14.31
CA PHE A 101 13.41 4.63 -14.40
C PHE A 101 12.29 4.26 -15.38
N GLU A 102 11.93 5.15 -16.31
CA GLU A 102 10.75 5.02 -17.17
C GLU A 102 10.67 3.71 -17.95
N ASP A 103 11.80 3.13 -18.32
CA ASP A 103 11.95 1.85 -19.01
C ASP A 103 11.56 0.61 -18.17
N ARG A 104 11.48 0.77 -16.84
CA ARG A 104 11.12 -0.30 -15.88
C ARG A 104 9.80 -0.07 -15.17
N VAL A 105 9.06 1.00 -15.51
CA VAL A 105 7.88 1.45 -14.79
C VAL A 105 6.63 1.35 -15.64
N GLU A 106 5.58 0.77 -15.07
CA GLU A 106 4.23 0.76 -15.61
C GLU A 106 3.26 1.38 -14.60
N LEU A 107 2.54 2.43 -15.01
CA LEU A 107 1.55 3.13 -14.18
C LEU A 107 0.15 2.82 -14.72
N VAL A 108 -0.70 2.22 -13.89
CA VAL A 108 -2.04 1.73 -14.29
C VAL A 108 -3.11 2.47 -13.50
N GLN A 109 -3.88 3.31 -14.18
CA GLN A 109 -5.04 3.95 -13.55
C GLN A 109 -6.23 3.01 -13.60
N ALA A 110 -6.48 2.27 -12.55
CA ALA A 110 -7.60 1.33 -12.45
C ALA A 110 -7.97 1.00 -11.00
N ASP A 111 -9.16 0.46 -10.84
CA ASP A 111 -9.50 -0.29 -9.62
C ASP A 111 -8.73 -1.61 -9.62
N PHE A 112 -8.04 -1.90 -8.53
CA PHE A 112 -7.15 -3.06 -8.42
C PHE A 112 -7.88 -4.40 -8.71
N LEU A 113 -9.14 -4.55 -8.26
CA LEU A 113 -9.89 -5.79 -8.51
C LEU A 113 -10.20 -6.02 -9.99
N SER A 114 -10.31 -4.97 -10.79
CA SER A 114 -10.64 -5.03 -12.21
C SER A 114 -9.45 -4.75 -13.13
N ALA A 115 -8.32 -4.31 -12.59
CA ALA A 115 -7.14 -4.00 -13.37
C ALA A 115 -6.62 -5.22 -14.16
N PRO A 116 -6.30 -5.10 -15.45
CA PRO A 116 -5.72 -6.19 -16.23
C PRO A 116 -4.24 -6.39 -15.86
N MET A 117 -4.01 -7.21 -14.83
CA MET A 117 -2.68 -7.51 -14.33
C MET A 117 -2.23 -8.90 -14.76
N ALA A 118 -1.02 -9.01 -15.30
CA ALA A 118 -0.35 -10.27 -15.58
C ALA A 118 0.74 -10.50 -14.55
N GLY A 119 0.52 -11.50 -13.68
CA GLY A 119 1.50 -11.97 -12.69
C GLY A 119 2.14 -13.29 -13.12
N PRO A 120 2.89 -13.98 -12.24
CA PRO A 120 3.15 -13.55 -10.88
C PRO A 120 4.22 -12.45 -10.78
N PHE A 121 4.18 -11.69 -9.67
CA PHE A 121 5.22 -10.75 -9.25
C PHE A 121 6.02 -11.33 -8.09
N ASP A 122 7.32 -11.09 -8.05
CA ASP A 122 8.17 -11.53 -6.93
C ASP A 122 7.80 -10.84 -5.64
N ILE A 123 7.43 -9.55 -5.71
CA ILE A 123 7.02 -8.77 -4.56
C ILE A 123 5.70 -8.05 -4.86
N VAL A 124 4.74 -8.14 -3.93
CA VAL A 124 3.50 -7.36 -3.99
C VAL A 124 3.40 -6.48 -2.76
N LEU A 125 3.30 -5.17 -2.97
CA LEU A 125 3.15 -4.17 -1.92
C LEU A 125 1.69 -3.71 -1.82
N ALA A 126 1.20 -3.47 -0.58
CA ALA A 126 -0.09 -2.82 -0.29
C ALA A 126 0.04 -1.95 0.97
N LEU A 127 0.82 -0.87 0.85
CA LEU A 127 1.26 -0.04 1.98
C LEU A 127 0.38 1.20 2.15
N GLY A 128 -0.46 1.21 3.20
CA GLY A 128 -1.46 2.27 3.43
C GLY A 128 -2.75 2.08 2.63
N TYR A 129 -2.86 0.99 1.91
CA TYR A 129 -3.98 0.66 1.04
C TYR A 129 -5.22 0.22 1.83
N PHE A 130 -5.07 -0.72 2.76
CA PHE A 130 -6.17 -1.32 3.52
C PHE A 130 -6.83 -0.40 4.56
N ASP A 131 -6.34 0.81 4.72
CA ASP A 131 -7.02 1.84 5.51
C ASP A 131 -8.43 2.15 4.95
N TYR A 132 -8.63 2.01 3.64
CA TYR A 132 -9.78 2.49 2.88
C TYR A 132 -10.58 1.39 2.16
N ILE A 133 -10.20 0.13 2.33
CA ILE A 133 -10.78 -1.01 1.61
C ILE A 133 -11.85 -1.71 2.46
N GLU A 134 -13.08 -1.76 1.96
CA GLU A 134 -14.22 -2.42 2.60
C GLU A 134 -14.15 -3.94 2.43
N ASP A 135 -13.86 -4.44 1.23
CA ASP A 135 -13.75 -5.86 0.91
C ASP A 135 -12.29 -6.32 0.89
N ALA A 136 -11.64 -6.30 2.05
CA ALA A 136 -10.27 -6.77 2.17
C ALA A 136 -10.08 -8.25 1.73
N PRO A 137 -11.00 -9.18 1.99
CA PRO A 137 -10.86 -10.57 1.52
C PRO A 137 -10.70 -10.69 0.00
N ALA A 138 -11.49 -9.96 -0.81
CA ALA A 138 -11.36 -10.00 -2.27
C ALA A 138 -10.00 -9.46 -2.73
N HIS A 139 -9.55 -8.36 -2.13
CA HIS A 139 -8.26 -7.74 -2.47
C HIS A 139 -7.07 -8.62 -2.06
N ILE A 140 -7.12 -9.23 -0.88
CA ILE A 140 -6.05 -10.14 -0.40
C ILE A 140 -5.98 -11.40 -1.26
N ARG A 141 -7.14 -11.96 -1.65
CA ARG A 141 -7.18 -13.09 -2.60
C ARG A 141 -6.49 -12.73 -3.91
N ARG A 142 -6.80 -11.56 -4.48
CA ARG A 142 -6.15 -11.11 -5.71
C ARG A 142 -4.66 -10.85 -5.53
N ILE A 143 -4.24 -10.30 -4.40
CA ILE A 143 -2.81 -10.19 -4.04
C ILE A 143 -2.18 -11.58 -4.02
N SER A 144 -2.85 -12.54 -3.37
CA SER A 144 -2.40 -13.93 -3.31
C SER A 144 -2.24 -14.55 -4.71
N GLU A 145 -3.17 -14.32 -5.63
CA GLU A 145 -3.11 -14.80 -7.02
C GLU A 145 -1.95 -14.20 -7.82
N LEU A 146 -1.62 -12.93 -7.57
CA LEU A 146 -0.59 -12.19 -8.31
C LEU A 146 0.81 -12.27 -7.66
N CYS A 147 0.91 -12.75 -6.41
CA CYS A 147 2.17 -12.83 -5.67
C CYS A 147 2.82 -14.20 -5.86
N GLY A 148 4.01 -14.23 -6.46
CA GLY A 148 4.84 -15.43 -6.59
C GLY A 148 5.82 -15.61 -5.44
N GLY A 149 6.20 -14.54 -4.74
CA GLY A 149 7.20 -14.56 -3.68
C GLY A 149 6.68 -13.96 -2.37
N THR A 150 6.94 -12.67 -2.12
CA THR A 150 6.60 -12.01 -0.86
C THR A 150 5.56 -10.92 -1.04
N ALA A 151 4.48 -10.96 -0.24
CA ALA A 151 3.54 -9.85 -0.08
C ALA A 151 3.89 -9.02 1.17
N VAL A 152 3.86 -7.68 1.03
CA VAL A 152 4.07 -6.74 2.14
C VAL A 152 2.87 -5.82 2.23
N ALA A 153 2.18 -5.85 3.35
CA ALA A 153 0.99 -5.05 3.53
C ALA A 153 0.99 -4.32 4.88
N SER A 154 0.28 -3.21 4.95
CA SER A 154 0.05 -2.54 6.22
C SER A 154 -1.43 -2.36 6.50
N PHE A 155 -1.80 -2.61 7.75
CA PHE A 155 -3.18 -2.60 8.20
C PHE A 155 -3.34 -1.67 9.40
N PRO A 156 -4.38 -0.83 9.44
CA PRO A 156 -4.69 -0.06 10.62
C PRO A 156 -5.24 -0.96 11.72
N ARG A 157 -5.03 -0.53 12.97
CA ARG A 157 -5.59 -1.21 14.12
C ARG A 157 -6.30 -0.21 15.03
N TRP A 158 -7.39 -0.65 15.61
CA TRP A 158 -8.07 0.13 16.62
C TRP A 158 -7.18 0.36 17.84
N THR A 159 -7.12 1.61 18.31
CA THR A 159 -6.51 1.95 19.58
C THR A 159 -7.45 2.86 20.36
N TRP A 160 -7.63 2.60 21.64
CA TRP A 160 -8.55 3.38 22.50
C TRP A 160 -8.23 4.87 22.52
N THR A 161 -6.96 5.24 22.37
CA THR A 161 -6.51 6.63 22.42
C THR A 161 -6.72 7.40 21.11
N LYS A 162 -6.53 6.76 19.96
CA LYS A 162 -6.58 7.40 18.64
C LYS A 162 -7.76 6.97 17.78
N GLY A 163 -8.36 5.82 18.06
CA GLY A 163 -9.46 5.25 17.30
C GLY A 163 -10.66 6.20 17.17
N PRO A 164 -11.21 6.73 18.27
CA PRO A 164 -12.35 7.64 18.19
C PRO A 164 -12.05 8.92 17.39
N ILE A 165 -10.89 9.55 17.65
CA ILE A 165 -10.48 10.78 16.95
C ILE A 165 -10.26 10.51 15.47
N ARG A 166 -9.62 9.38 15.13
CA ARG A 166 -9.39 8.94 13.75
C ARG A 166 -10.73 8.72 13.04
N LYS A 167 -11.66 8.01 13.66
CA LYS A 167 -12.98 7.72 13.08
C LYS A 167 -13.75 9.00 12.78
N VAL A 168 -13.87 9.92 13.73
CA VAL A 168 -14.55 11.21 13.53
C VAL A 168 -13.86 12.03 12.42
N ARG A 169 -12.54 12.09 12.41
CA ARG A 169 -11.79 12.86 11.41
C ARG A 169 -12.00 12.30 9.98
N TYR A 170 -12.00 11.00 9.81
CA TYR A 170 -12.11 10.39 8.47
C TYR A 170 -13.55 10.23 8.02
N GLU A 171 -14.43 9.68 8.84
CA GLU A 171 -15.81 9.42 8.44
C GLU A 171 -16.66 10.71 8.39
N VAL A 172 -16.50 11.63 9.35
CA VAL A 172 -17.32 12.83 9.43
C VAL A 172 -16.71 14.00 8.67
N ILE A 173 -15.43 14.30 8.86
CA ILE A 173 -14.78 15.48 8.26
C ILE A 173 -14.35 15.19 6.83
N ASN A 174 -13.69 14.07 6.58
CA ASN A 174 -13.15 13.70 5.27
C ASN A 174 -14.14 12.91 4.40
N ARG A 175 -15.22 12.41 4.97
CA ARG A 175 -16.22 11.54 4.30
C ARG A 175 -15.57 10.35 3.59
N CYS A 176 -14.56 9.77 4.21
CA CYS A 176 -13.83 8.62 3.70
C CYS A 176 -13.93 7.49 4.74
N PRO A 177 -14.47 6.33 4.39
CA PRO A 177 -14.56 5.21 5.32
C PRO A 177 -13.16 4.73 5.72
N ILE A 178 -13.03 4.25 6.95
CA ILE A 178 -11.81 3.61 7.44
C ILE A 178 -12.15 2.30 8.14
N PHE A 179 -11.26 1.34 8.00
CA PHE A 179 -11.41 0.00 8.55
C PHE A 179 -10.26 -0.29 9.51
N ASP A 180 -10.50 -1.12 10.51
CA ASP A 180 -9.51 -1.57 11.48
C ASP A 180 -9.49 -3.10 11.52
N TYR A 181 -8.31 -3.67 11.78
CA TYR A 181 -8.08 -5.11 11.75
C TYR A 181 -7.48 -5.61 13.06
N THR A 182 -7.71 -6.89 13.36
CA THR A 182 -7.05 -7.63 14.44
C THR A 182 -5.99 -8.56 13.86
N GLU A 183 -5.02 -8.93 14.66
CA GLU A 183 -3.97 -9.89 14.24
C GLU A 183 -4.56 -11.24 13.81
N SER A 184 -5.58 -11.75 14.52
CA SER A 184 -6.24 -13.01 14.18
C SER A 184 -6.92 -12.96 12.82
N GLN A 185 -7.62 -11.86 12.50
CA GLN A 185 -8.21 -11.66 11.18
C GLN A 185 -7.14 -11.62 10.08
N LEU A 186 -6.01 -10.96 10.32
CA LEU A 186 -4.93 -10.91 9.34
C LEU A 186 -4.31 -12.29 9.09
N ARG A 187 -4.11 -13.11 10.13
CA ARG A 187 -3.61 -14.49 9.97
C ARG A 187 -4.57 -15.37 9.18
N GLU A 188 -5.87 -15.20 9.36
CA GLU A 188 -6.89 -15.90 8.59
C GLU A 188 -6.91 -15.45 7.12
N LEU A 189 -6.88 -14.15 6.87
CA LEU A 189 -6.90 -13.57 5.53
C LEU A 189 -5.67 -13.94 4.68
N PHE A 190 -4.52 -14.14 5.31
CA PHE A 190 -3.26 -14.52 4.65
C PHE A 190 -2.93 -16.02 4.81
N SER A 191 -3.92 -16.86 5.10
CA SER A 191 -3.73 -18.31 5.31
C SER A 191 -3.20 -19.08 4.08
N ASP A 192 -3.33 -18.52 2.89
CA ASP A 192 -2.78 -19.08 1.64
C ASP A 192 -1.25 -18.93 1.53
N PHE A 193 -0.62 -18.14 2.39
CA PHE A 193 0.83 -17.97 2.46
C PHE A 193 1.46 -18.93 3.47
N VAL A 194 2.63 -19.45 3.16
CA VAL A 194 3.32 -20.44 4.01
C VAL A 194 3.85 -19.83 5.29
N ARG A 195 4.28 -18.57 5.22
CA ARG A 195 4.80 -17.83 6.36
C ARG A 195 4.13 -16.47 6.45
N VAL A 196 3.60 -16.11 7.61
CA VAL A 196 3.00 -14.80 7.87
C VAL A 196 3.58 -14.21 9.15
N GLU A 197 4.34 -13.14 8.98
CA GLU A 197 4.92 -12.34 10.06
C GLU A 197 4.13 -11.04 10.22
N ILE A 198 3.67 -10.75 11.43
CA ILE A 198 2.91 -9.55 11.75
C ILE A 198 3.64 -8.77 12.84
N GLN A 199 4.08 -7.56 12.50
CA GLN A 199 4.75 -6.65 13.41
C GLN A 199 3.77 -5.59 13.89
N PRO A 200 3.40 -5.57 15.19
CA PRO A 200 2.52 -4.54 15.73
C PRO A 200 3.26 -3.22 15.87
N GLY A 201 2.68 -2.15 15.30
CA GLY A 201 3.13 -0.79 15.44
C GLY A 201 2.22 0.05 16.35
N ARG A 202 2.54 1.35 16.51
CA ARG A 202 1.75 2.28 17.36
C ARG A 202 0.31 2.47 16.88
N SER A 203 0.02 2.33 15.59
CA SER A 203 -1.32 2.60 15.02
C SER A 203 -1.76 1.60 13.97
N GLY A 204 -1.05 0.48 13.83
CA GLY A 204 -1.35 -0.52 12.81
C GLY A 204 -0.43 -1.72 12.90
N PHE A 205 -0.60 -2.60 11.94
CA PHE A 205 0.23 -3.76 11.73
C PHE A 205 1.02 -3.60 10.43
N LEU A 206 2.25 -4.07 10.42
CA LEU A 206 3.05 -4.28 9.23
C LEU A 206 3.20 -5.79 9.05
N LEU A 207 2.84 -6.28 7.87
CA LEU A 207 2.73 -7.70 7.57
C LEU A 207 3.67 -8.05 6.43
N ARG A 208 4.41 -9.15 6.59
CA ARG A 208 5.11 -9.88 5.55
C ARG A 208 4.46 -11.26 5.41
N ALA A 209 4.17 -11.66 4.19
CA ALA A 209 3.63 -12.98 3.87
C ALA A 209 4.41 -13.59 2.71
N ASP A 210 5.01 -14.76 2.92
CA ASP A 210 5.86 -15.44 1.94
C ASP A 210 5.15 -16.65 1.34
N ARG A 211 5.30 -16.86 0.03
CA ARG A 211 4.91 -18.08 -0.67
C ARG A 211 5.93 -19.20 -0.42
N ALA A 212 5.54 -20.44 -0.73
CA ALA A 212 6.51 -21.52 -0.84
C ALA A 212 7.51 -21.20 -1.96
N ALA A 213 8.78 -21.43 -1.68
CA ALA A 213 9.84 -21.32 -2.68
C ALA A 213 9.72 -22.41 -3.76
#